data_1848159a108e7a179afb7d9cf58d4a06
#
_entry.id   1848159a108e7a179afb7d9cf58d4a06
#
_cell.length_a   1.000
_cell.length_b   1.000
_cell.length_c   1.000
_cell.angle_alpha   90.00
_cell.angle_beta   90.00
_cell.angle_gamma   90.00
#
_symmetry.space_group_name_H-M   'P 1'
#
loop_
_entity.id
_entity.type
_entity.pdbx_description
1 polymer ?
#
loop_
_entity_poly.entity_id
_entity_poly.type
_entity_poly.pdbx_seq_one_letter_code
_entity_poly.pdbx_strand_id
1 'polypeptide(L)'
;MKIFFKFLCLFLLFGCSETTFLINSAKRIGSWGDEPIYKVGNPYKINGKWYYPAVDYQYDEVGIASWYGPGFHGKTTANGEVFDQNKISAAHRTLPMPSVVKVTNLENGLVLEKVRINDRGPFARNRIIDLSKKAAEELGFIKNGVAKVRVEILEDESRKYV
;
A
#
# COMPACT_ATOMS: atom_id res chain seq x y z
N MET A 1 -11.13 -45.88 -66.32
CA MET A 1 -12.48 -45.28 -66.45
C MET A 1 -12.80 -44.67 -65.08
N LYS A 2 -12.34 -43.43 -64.85
CA LYS A 2 -13.17 -42.23 -64.66
C LYS A 2 -14.04 -42.31 -63.42
N ILE A 3 -13.72 -41.53 -62.39
CA ILE A 3 -14.44 -40.29 -62.13
C ILE A 3 -13.65 -39.47 -61.11
N PHE A 4 -13.31 -38.29 -61.51
CA PHE A 4 -12.84 -37.18 -60.68
C PHE A 4 -13.92 -36.76 -59.70
N PHE A 5 -13.54 -36.53 -58.44
CA PHE A 5 -14.38 -35.75 -57.59
C PHE A 5 -13.58 -34.58 -57.02
N LYS A 6 -13.91 -33.41 -57.54
CA LYS A 6 -13.50 -32.12 -57.02
C LYS A 6 -14.14 -31.91 -55.69
N PHE A 7 -13.33 -31.73 -54.66
CA PHE A 7 -13.74 -30.99 -53.49
C PHE A 7 -12.78 -29.85 -53.29
N LEU A 8 -13.19 -28.73 -53.79
CA LEU A 8 -12.51 -27.47 -53.71
C LEU A 8 -13.19 -26.61 -52.67
N CYS A 9 -12.40 -26.17 -51.71
CA CYS A 9 -12.49 -24.92 -50.97
C CYS A 9 -13.84 -24.52 -50.38
N LEU A 10 -13.91 -24.64 -49.06
CA LEU A 10 -14.52 -23.59 -48.24
C LEU A 10 -13.96 -23.62 -46.81
N PHE A 11 -12.75 -23.10 -46.62
CA PHE A 11 -12.23 -22.79 -45.30
C PHE A 11 -11.36 -21.54 -45.38
N LEU A 12 -12.02 -20.42 -45.54
CA LEU A 12 -11.44 -19.10 -45.22
C LEU A 12 -12.60 -18.23 -44.80
N LEU A 13 -12.75 -18.00 -43.50
CA LEU A 13 -13.32 -16.84 -42.83
C LEU A 13 -13.73 -17.20 -41.37
N PHE A 14 -12.77 -17.60 -40.55
CA PHE A 14 -12.93 -17.48 -39.11
C PHE A 14 -11.53 -17.30 -38.51
N GLY A 15 -11.16 -16.09 -38.29
CA GLY A 15 -9.90 -15.82 -37.65
C GLY A 15 -9.57 -14.35 -37.58
N CYS A 16 -10.24 -13.57 -36.72
CA CYS A 16 -9.74 -12.25 -36.33
C CYS A 16 -10.36 -11.68 -35.03
N SER A 17 -10.99 -12.49 -34.18
CA SER A 17 -11.53 -11.91 -32.93
C SER A 17 -10.94 -12.50 -31.64
N GLU A 18 -10.26 -13.64 -31.71
CA GLU A 18 -9.78 -14.29 -30.47
C GLU A 18 -8.39 -13.84 -30.01
N THR A 19 -7.54 -13.36 -30.91
CA THR A 19 -6.19 -12.90 -30.56
C THR A 19 -6.18 -11.59 -29.77
N THR A 20 -7.12 -10.69 -30.00
CA THR A 20 -7.25 -9.44 -29.25
C THR A 20 -7.72 -9.66 -27.81
N PHE A 21 -8.55 -10.66 -27.56
CA PHE A 21 -9.01 -10.97 -26.22
C PHE A 21 -7.89 -11.55 -25.34
N LEU A 22 -7.08 -12.43 -25.89
CA LEU A 22 -5.94 -13.03 -25.19
C LEU A 22 -4.83 -12.02 -24.89
N ILE A 23 -4.56 -11.09 -25.81
CA ILE A 23 -3.57 -10.02 -25.60
C ILE A 23 -4.02 -9.05 -24.51
N ASN A 24 -5.31 -8.71 -24.48
CA ASN A 24 -5.84 -7.84 -23.40
C ASN A 24 -5.91 -8.54 -22.05
N SER A 25 -6.13 -9.86 -22.02
CA SER A 25 -6.08 -10.64 -20.78
C SER A 25 -4.64 -10.78 -20.27
N ALA A 26 -3.66 -11.00 -21.15
CA ALA A 26 -2.25 -11.05 -20.79
C ALA A 26 -1.70 -9.70 -20.27
N LYS A 27 -2.17 -8.57 -20.83
CA LYS A 27 -1.85 -7.22 -20.32
C LYS A 27 -2.41 -6.96 -18.93
N ARG A 28 -3.53 -7.57 -18.55
CA ARG A 28 -4.08 -7.48 -17.19
C ARG A 28 -3.34 -8.33 -16.15
N ILE A 29 -2.66 -9.39 -16.57
CA ILE A 29 -1.90 -10.28 -15.67
C ILE A 29 -0.51 -9.71 -15.34
N GLY A 30 0.07 -8.83 -16.18
CA GLY A 30 1.36 -8.19 -15.95
C GLY A 30 1.33 -6.87 -15.17
N SER A 31 0.15 -6.38 -14.77
CA SER A 31 -0.04 -5.07 -14.13
C SER A 31 -0.50 -5.15 -12.65
N TRP A 32 -0.32 -6.26 -12.01
CA TRP A 32 -0.57 -6.38 -10.58
C TRP A 32 0.70 -6.03 -9.80
N GLY A 33 0.90 -4.75 -9.50
CA GLY A 33 1.90 -4.33 -8.52
C GLY A 33 2.69 -3.06 -8.78
N ASP A 34 2.53 -2.36 -9.91
CA ASP A 34 3.47 -1.27 -10.25
C ASP A 34 2.93 0.15 -10.02
N GLU A 35 1.63 0.36 -9.83
CA GLU A 35 1.10 1.69 -9.52
C GLU A 35 0.40 1.71 -8.16
N PRO A 36 0.90 2.52 -7.22
CA PRO A 36 0.27 2.68 -5.92
C PRO A 36 -1.13 3.29 -6.09
N ILE A 37 -2.14 2.58 -5.60
CA ILE A 37 -3.53 3.00 -5.71
C ILE A 37 -3.88 3.86 -4.51
N TYR A 38 -4.37 5.10 -4.77
CA TYR A 38 -5.01 5.87 -3.72
C TYR A 38 -6.29 5.18 -3.28
N LYS A 39 -6.44 4.97 -1.97
CA LYS A 39 -7.67 4.47 -1.38
C LYS A 39 -7.87 4.94 0.05
N VAL A 40 -9.08 5.32 0.39
CA VAL A 40 -9.51 5.51 1.76
C VAL A 40 -9.70 4.14 2.43
N GLY A 41 -10.32 3.23 1.72
CA GLY A 41 -10.64 1.87 2.18
C GLY A 41 -12.01 1.80 2.86
N ASN A 42 -12.59 0.61 2.88
CA ASN A 42 -13.86 0.33 3.56
C ASN A 42 -13.62 0.08 5.06
N PRO A 43 -14.66 0.25 5.91
CA PRO A 43 -14.59 -0.21 7.29
C PRO A 43 -14.17 -1.69 7.35
N TYR A 44 -13.32 -2.02 8.31
CA TYR A 44 -12.82 -3.38 8.48
C TYR A 44 -12.72 -3.76 9.97
N LYS A 45 -12.71 -5.07 10.25
CA LYS A 45 -12.69 -5.59 11.61
C LYS A 45 -11.50 -6.50 11.84
N ILE A 46 -10.72 -6.22 12.88
CA ILE A 46 -9.58 -7.04 13.31
C ILE A 46 -9.71 -7.32 14.82
N ASN A 47 -9.61 -8.57 15.20
CA ASN A 47 -9.70 -9.01 16.61
C ASN A 47 -10.92 -8.44 17.37
N GLY A 48 -12.08 -8.39 16.69
CA GLY A 48 -13.32 -7.89 17.25
C GLY A 48 -13.48 -6.37 17.24
N LYS A 49 -12.45 -5.59 16.95
CA LYS A 49 -12.49 -4.12 16.88
C LYS A 49 -12.72 -3.64 15.45
N TRP A 50 -13.66 -2.71 15.27
CA TRP A 50 -13.90 -2.03 13.99
C TRP A 50 -12.96 -0.84 13.82
N TYR A 51 -12.53 -0.64 12.58
CA TYR A 51 -11.76 0.50 12.10
C TYR A 51 -12.51 1.14 10.94
N TYR A 52 -12.60 2.48 10.95
CA TYR A 52 -13.33 3.26 9.96
C TYR A 52 -12.36 4.21 9.24
N PRO A 53 -11.76 3.79 8.12
CA PRO A 53 -10.90 4.68 7.35
C PRO A 53 -11.67 5.89 6.84
N ALA A 54 -11.05 7.06 6.96
CA ALA A 54 -11.62 8.32 6.51
C ALA A 54 -10.52 9.31 6.12
N VAL A 55 -10.87 10.26 5.25
CA VAL A 55 -10.03 11.45 5.03
C VAL A 55 -10.11 12.32 6.27
N ASP A 56 -8.97 12.61 6.87
CA ASP A 56 -8.86 13.50 8.03
C ASP A 56 -7.60 14.36 7.87
N TYR A 57 -7.80 15.57 7.38
CA TYR A 57 -6.71 16.53 7.20
C TYR A 57 -6.36 17.33 8.46
N GLN A 58 -7.04 17.03 9.56
CA GLN A 58 -6.74 17.61 10.88
C GLN A 58 -6.14 16.58 11.82
N TYR A 59 -5.78 15.40 11.31
CA TYR A 59 -5.24 14.32 12.14
C TYR A 59 -3.96 14.77 12.86
N ASP A 60 -4.01 14.72 14.18
CA ASP A 60 -2.93 15.04 15.09
C ASP A 60 -3.12 14.20 16.36
N GLU A 61 -2.33 13.15 16.53
CA GLU A 61 -2.46 12.22 17.64
C GLU A 61 -1.12 11.95 18.31
N VAL A 62 -1.13 11.87 19.63
CA VAL A 62 0.01 11.41 20.45
C VAL A 62 -0.25 9.99 20.90
N GLY A 63 0.71 9.09 20.64
CA GLY A 63 0.58 7.69 21.01
C GLY A 63 1.89 6.94 20.90
N ILE A 64 1.81 5.62 20.90
CA ILE A 64 2.98 4.74 20.79
C ILE A 64 3.19 4.36 19.32
N ALA A 65 4.39 4.59 18.82
CA ALA A 65 4.91 4.00 17.61
C ALA A 65 5.62 2.68 17.90
N SER A 66 5.58 1.77 16.94
CA SER A 66 6.56 0.68 16.83
C SER A 66 7.12 0.64 15.41
N TRP A 67 7.91 -0.36 15.09
CA TRP A 67 8.39 -0.57 13.72
C TRP A 67 8.19 -2.02 13.27
N TYR A 68 8.11 -2.20 11.96
CA TYR A 68 7.98 -3.52 11.35
C TYR A 68 9.19 -4.39 11.68
N GLY A 69 8.95 -5.51 12.32
CA GLY A 69 9.99 -6.52 12.57
C GLY A 69 10.50 -7.17 11.28
N PRO A 70 11.45 -8.09 11.39
CA PRO A 70 11.95 -8.86 10.26
C PRO A 70 10.82 -9.67 9.58
N GLY A 71 10.95 -9.88 8.27
CA GLY A 71 10.01 -10.73 7.51
C GLY A 71 8.88 -10.00 6.81
N PHE A 72 8.83 -8.68 6.84
CA PHE A 72 7.87 -7.87 6.05
C PHE A 72 8.46 -7.31 4.76
N HIS A 73 9.78 -7.17 4.66
CA HIS A 73 10.47 -6.67 3.46
C HIS A 73 10.09 -7.48 2.21
N GLY A 74 9.76 -6.80 1.13
CA GLY A 74 9.33 -7.41 -0.13
C GLY A 74 7.87 -7.85 -0.19
N LYS A 75 7.08 -7.73 0.90
CA LYS A 75 5.65 -8.05 0.88
C LYS A 75 4.83 -6.88 0.35
N THR A 76 3.70 -7.19 -0.25
CA THR A 76 2.74 -6.18 -0.74
C THR A 76 2.00 -5.54 0.44
N THR A 77 1.97 -4.22 0.45
CA THR A 77 1.25 -3.40 1.41
C THR A 77 -0.24 -3.28 1.06
N ALA A 78 -1.03 -2.71 1.96
CA ALA A 78 -2.47 -2.59 1.76
C ALA A 78 -2.87 -1.70 0.57
N ASN A 79 -2.03 -0.79 0.08
CA ASN A 79 -2.29 0.00 -1.13
C ASN A 79 -1.65 -0.57 -2.41
N GLY A 80 -1.00 -1.73 -2.33
CA GLY A 80 -0.40 -2.41 -3.49
C GLY A 80 1.10 -2.16 -3.68
N GLU A 81 1.72 -1.28 -2.91
CA GLU A 81 3.17 -1.08 -2.95
C GLU A 81 3.94 -2.28 -2.39
N VAL A 82 5.19 -2.45 -2.82
CA VAL A 82 6.10 -3.40 -2.19
C VAL A 82 6.76 -2.71 -0.98
N PHE A 83 6.61 -3.31 0.21
CA PHE A 83 7.22 -2.79 1.42
C PHE A 83 8.74 -2.90 1.37
N ASP A 84 9.41 -1.76 1.48
CA ASP A 84 10.86 -1.67 1.60
C ASP A 84 11.23 -1.13 3.00
N GLN A 85 11.82 -2.00 3.84
CA GLN A 85 12.23 -1.62 5.19
C GLN A 85 13.31 -0.52 5.22
N ASN A 86 14.01 -0.27 4.09
CA ASN A 86 15.08 0.72 3.97
C ASN A 86 14.57 2.09 3.44
N LYS A 87 13.28 2.20 3.15
CA LYS A 87 12.60 3.45 2.80
C LYS A 87 11.78 3.96 3.97
N ILE A 88 11.56 5.27 4.06
CA ILE A 88 10.71 5.90 5.08
C ILE A 88 9.25 5.70 4.68
N SER A 89 8.57 4.82 5.41
CA SER A 89 7.13 4.55 5.25
C SER A 89 6.53 4.06 6.56
N ALA A 90 5.20 3.99 6.61
CA ALA A 90 4.48 3.52 7.78
C ALA A 90 3.12 2.90 7.45
N ALA A 91 2.60 2.12 8.42
CA ALA A 91 1.20 1.72 8.48
C ALA A 91 0.41 2.60 9.43
N HIS A 92 -0.81 2.94 9.03
CA HIS A 92 -1.79 3.64 9.86
C HIS A 92 -3.17 2.99 9.75
N ARG A 93 -3.94 3.03 10.86
CA ARG A 93 -5.22 2.30 10.93
C ARG A 93 -6.31 2.88 10.04
N THR A 94 -6.38 4.21 9.91
CA THR A 94 -7.56 4.89 9.32
C THR A 94 -7.24 5.94 8.27
N LEU A 95 -6.04 6.51 8.24
CA LEU A 95 -5.67 7.50 7.22
C LEU A 95 -5.73 6.90 5.81
N PRO A 96 -6.07 7.69 4.77
CA PRO A 96 -5.97 7.27 3.37
C PRO A 96 -4.57 6.77 3.01
N MET A 97 -4.48 5.92 2.01
CA MET A 97 -3.21 5.41 1.48
C MET A 97 -3.12 5.70 -0.02
N PRO A 98 -2.07 6.42 -0.48
CA PRO A 98 -1.07 7.06 0.35
C PRO A 98 -1.56 8.35 1.00
N SER A 99 -1.02 8.66 2.17
CA SER A 99 -1.00 9.99 2.78
C SER A 99 0.39 10.27 3.35
N VAL A 100 0.67 11.49 3.72
CA VAL A 100 1.96 11.90 4.26
C VAL A 100 1.75 12.50 5.65
N VAL A 101 2.56 12.06 6.60
CA VAL A 101 2.53 12.57 7.98
C VAL A 101 3.90 13.03 8.42
N LYS A 102 3.93 13.98 9.34
CA LYS A 102 5.09 14.31 10.16
C LYS A 102 5.06 13.44 11.41
N VAL A 103 6.20 12.90 11.81
CA VAL A 103 6.33 12.08 13.02
C VAL A 103 7.43 12.66 13.89
N THR A 104 7.07 13.03 15.12
CA THR A 104 7.99 13.54 16.13
C THR A 104 8.14 12.52 17.25
N ASN A 105 9.36 12.09 17.53
CA ASN A 105 9.67 11.30 18.71
C ASN A 105 9.73 12.23 19.92
N LEU A 106 8.77 12.10 20.85
CA LEU A 106 8.62 12.97 22.00
C LEU A 106 9.63 12.65 23.14
N GLU A 107 10.36 11.55 23.03
CA GLU A 107 11.36 11.15 24.03
C GLU A 107 12.73 11.77 23.77
N ASN A 108 13.05 12.09 22.49
CA ASN A 108 14.37 12.63 22.11
C ASN A 108 14.31 13.85 21.19
N GLY A 109 13.10 14.26 20.76
CA GLY A 109 12.88 15.44 19.91
C GLY A 109 13.22 15.23 18.41
N LEU A 110 13.62 14.05 17.97
CA LEU A 110 13.90 13.79 16.56
C LEU A 110 12.59 13.80 15.75
N VAL A 111 12.69 14.33 14.52
CA VAL A 111 11.53 14.55 13.64
C VAL A 111 11.79 13.96 12.27
N LEU A 112 10.81 13.23 11.74
CA LEU A 112 10.68 12.92 10.32
C LEU A 112 9.59 13.81 9.72
N GLU A 113 10.01 14.74 8.88
CA GLU A 113 9.10 15.72 8.27
C GLU A 113 8.12 15.10 7.28
N LYS A 114 8.49 13.99 6.62
CA LYS A 114 7.65 13.32 5.64
C LYS A 114 7.76 11.80 5.78
N VAL A 115 6.70 11.19 6.26
CA VAL A 115 6.55 9.73 6.33
C VAL A 115 5.34 9.33 5.49
N ARG A 116 5.55 8.46 4.52
CA ARG A 116 4.49 7.95 3.64
C ARG A 116 3.69 6.84 4.34
N ILE A 117 2.40 7.03 4.46
CA ILE A 117 1.47 6.00 4.90
C ILE A 117 1.05 5.19 3.68
N ASN A 118 1.39 3.91 3.63
CA ASN A 118 1.08 3.01 2.51
C ASN A 118 0.52 1.66 2.94
N ASP A 119 0.33 1.45 4.25
CA ASP A 119 -0.16 0.18 4.78
C ASP A 119 -1.17 0.34 5.91
N ARG A 120 -1.85 -0.76 6.30
CA ARG A 120 -2.79 -0.84 7.41
C ARG A 120 -2.18 -1.49 8.63
N GLY A 121 -2.45 -0.91 9.77
CA GLY A 121 -1.96 -1.25 11.10
C GLY A 121 -1.66 0.00 11.90
N PRO A 122 -1.14 -0.14 13.12
CA PRO A 122 -0.98 -1.35 13.91
C PRO A 122 -2.30 -1.90 14.47
N PHE A 123 -2.33 -3.21 14.69
CA PHE A 123 -3.49 -3.86 15.32
C PHE A 123 -3.20 -4.30 16.78
N ALA A 124 -1.99 -4.12 17.26
CA ALA A 124 -1.66 -4.28 18.66
C ALA A 124 -2.21 -3.11 19.49
N ARG A 125 -2.50 -3.39 20.78
CA ARG A 125 -3.05 -2.39 21.70
C ARG A 125 -2.09 -1.21 21.90
N ASN A 126 -2.67 -0.02 22.06
CA ASN A 126 -2.00 1.22 22.42
C ASN A 126 -0.99 1.75 21.39
N ARG A 127 -0.86 1.16 20.19
CA ARG A 127 -0.03 1.68 19.11
C ARG A 127 -0.89 2.44 18.12
N ILE A 128 -0.37 3.56 17.59
CA ILE A 128 -1.07 4.39 16.59
C ILE A 128 -0.43 4.28 15.21
N ILE A 129 0.87 3.98 15.13
CA ILE A 129 1.63 3.91 13.88
C ILE A 129 2.70 2.80 13.96
N ASP A 130 2.91 2.07 12.87
CA ASP A 130 4.05 1.16 12.71
C ASP A 130 4.96 1.69 11.60
N LEU A 131 6.19 2.03 11.96
CA LEU A 131 7.17 2.65 11.06
C LEU A 131 8.03 1.59 10.36
N SER A 132 8.62 1.95 9.21
CA SER A 132 9.68 1.14 8.61
C SER A 132 10.92 1.11 9.52
N LYS A 133 11.79 0.13 9.30
CA LYS A 133 13.07 0.05 10.01
C LYS A 133 13.88 1.34 9.87
N LYS A 134 14.00 1.86 8.64
CA LYS A 134 14.72 3.11 8.34
C LYS A 134 14.13 4.30 9.11
N ALA A 135 12.81 4.43 9.16
CA ALA A 135 12.17 5.49 9.92
C ALA A 135 12.43 5.39 11.43
N ALA A 136 12.40 4.17 12.00
CA ALA A 136 12.71 3.95 13.41
C ALA A 136 14.19 4.23 13.74
N GLU A 137 15.10 3.94 12.82
CA GLU A 137 16.53 4.28 12.95
C GLU A 137 16.71 5.80 13.00
N GLU A 138 16.10 6.56 12.08
CA GLU A 138 16.20 8.02 12.03
C GLU A 138 15.52 8.71 13.21
N LEU A 139 14.43 8.15 13.74
CA LEU A 139 13.78 8.64 14.95
C LEU A 139 14.47 8.15 16.25
N GLY A 140 15.54 7.35 16.14
CA GLY A 140 16.38 6.97 17.26
C GLY A 140 15.80 5.94 18.22
N PHE A 141 14.75 5.17 17.86
CA PHE A 141 14.14 4.20 18.75
C PHE A 141 14.22 2.73 18.30
N ILE A 142 15.00 2.44 17.27
CA ILE A 142 15.14 1.07 16.73
C ILE A 142 15.51 0.05 17.81
N LYS A 143 16.36 0.40 18.77
CA LYS A 143 16.80 -0.49 19.86
C LYS A 143 15.71 -0.71 20.90
N ASN A 144 14.91 0.32 21.18
CA ASN A 144 13.83 0.27 22.16
C ASN A 144 12.59 -0.47 21.61
N GLY A 145 12.48 -0.57 20.28
CA GLY A 145 11.35 -1.20 19.60
C GLY A 145 10.07 -0.37 19.56
N VAL A 146 9.90 0.55 20.51
CA VAL A 146 8.76 1.48 20.60
C VAL A 146 9.22 2.85 21.07
N ALA A 147 8.42 3.88 20.77
CA ALA A 147 8.61 5.26 21.25
C ALA A 147 7.27 5.97 21.39
N LYS A 148 7.20 6.96 22.28
CA LYS A 148 6.07 7.90 22.31
C LYS A 148 6.27 8.96 21.25
N VAL A 149 5.31 9.06 20.33
CA VAL A 149 5.39 9.97 19.19
C VAL A 149 4.15 10.86 19.10
N ARG A 150 4.29 12.00 18.38
CA ARG A 150 3.20 12.77 17.82
C ARG A 150 3.18 12.52 16.30
N VAL A 151 2.00 12.28 15.75
CA VAL A 151 1.78 12.06 14.32
C VAL A 151 0.81 13.10 13.81
N GLU A 152 1.26 13.94 12.88
CA GLU A 152 0.51 15.05 12.30
C GLU A 152 0.38 14.85 10.79
N ILE A 153 -0.83 14.93 10.23
CA ILE A 153 -1.02 14.85 8.77
C ILE A 153 -0.46 16.10 8.09
N LEU A 154 0.17 15.89 6.93
CA LEU A 154 0.57 16.97 6.04
C LEU A 154 -0.46 17.07 4.91
N GLU A 155 -1.44 17.95 5.07
CA GLU A 155 -2.58 18.09 4.16
C GLU A 155 -2.13 18.32 2.72
N ASP A 156 -1.29 19.35 2.46
CA ASP A 156 -0.83 19.71 1.11
C ASP A 156 -0.08 18.57 0.42
N GLU A 157 0.72 17.82 1.18
CA GLU A 157 1.46 16.67 0.65
C GLU A 157 0.53 15.47 0.39
N SER A 158 -0.46 15.28 1.24
CA SER A 158 -1.42 14.16 1.12
C SER A 158 -2.41 14.38 -0.02
N ARG A 159 -2.85 15.61 -0.27
CA ARG A 159 -3.76 15.97 -1.37
C ARG A 159 -3.16 15.72 -2.76
N LYS A 160 -1.84 15.62 -2.90
CA LYS A 160 -1.18 15.30 -4.18
C LYS A 160 -1.47 13.90 -4.71
N TYR A 161 -2.05 13.05 -3.88
CA TYR A 161 -2.37 11.65 -4.23
C TYR A 161 -3.85 11.40 -4.53
N VAL A 162 -4.69 12.39 -4.41
CA VAL A 162 -6.16 12.29 -4.58
C VAL A 162 -6.59 12.53 -6.01
#